data_0ae55a96f789f2db504a9f14356b2dce
#
_entry.id   0ae55a96f789f2db504a9f14356b2dce
#
_cell.length_a   1.000
_cell.length_b   1.000
_cell.length_c   1.000
_cell.angle_alpha   90.00
_cell.angle_beta   90.00
_cell.angle_gamma   90.00
#
_symmetry.space_group_name_H-M   'P 1'
#
loop_
_entity.id
_entity.type
_entity.pdbx_description
1 polymer ?
#
loop_
_entity_poly.entity_id
_entity_poly.type
_entity_poly.pdbx_seq_one_letter_code
_entity_poly.pdbx_strand_id
1 'polypeptide(L)'
;MKANIMHADALARDQIANVLAKIDNQSTVVSLVGGQSAELAVRSDFPANKNIIEVSEELGFSRFIFVTAIGAGESKPQLPDMLKPFLGAVTEEKTKAENVLRTSNLNYTIIRPGQLTNESATGTGILTEECVLGSMTREDLASMILKAIDDDSTIGKIYSTLDENKDLDFSWMQNR
;
A
#
# COMPACT_ATOMS: atom_id res chain seq x y z
N MET A 1 -20.13 -7.39 -10.86
CA MET A 1 -19.10 -6.97 -11.84
C MET A 1 -18.13 -8.14 -12.05
N LYS A 2 -17.72 -8.49 -13.28
CA LYS A 2 -16.66 -9.50 -13.51
C LYS A 2 -15.32 -8.78 -13.57
N ALA A 3 -14.34 -9.23 -12.75
CA ALA A 3 -12.98 -8.76 -12.87
C ALA A 3 -12.30 -9.36 -14.11
N ASN A 4 -11.56 -8.54 -14.84
CA ASN A 4 -10.65 -9.02 -15.89
C ASN A 4 -9.30 -9.31 -15.27
N ILE A 5 -8.77 -10.52 -15.45
CA ILE A 5 -7.48 -10.94 -14.90
C ILE A 5 -6.44 -10.91 -16.00
N MET A 6 -5.33 -10.22 -15.76
CA MET A 6 -4.15 -10.20 -16.61
C MET A 6 -2.92 -10.55 -15.77
N HIS A 7 -2.02 -11.37 -16.33
CA HIS A 7 -0.80 -11.80 -15.67
C HIS A 7 0.38 -10.96 -16.13
N ALA A 8 1.17 -10.46 -15.16
CA ALA A 8 2.43 -9.78 -15.39
C ALA A 8 3.36 -9.99 -14.20
N ASP A 9 4.65 -10.09 -14.46
CA ASP A 9 5.67 -9.97 -13.43
C ASP A 9 5.93 -8.48 -13.18
N ALA A 10 5.67 -8.03 -11.96
CA ALA A 10 5.85 -6.63 -11.58
C ALA A 10 7.33 -6.19 -11.57
N LEU A 11 8.27 -7.12 -11.56
CA LEU A 11 9.70 -6.85 -11.73
C LEU A 11 10.09 -6.64 -13.21
N ALA A 12 9.26 -7.12 -14.14
CA ALA A 12 9.46 -6.95 -15.57
C ALA A 12 8.65 -5.73 -16.06
N ARG A 13 9.33 -4.60 -16.18
CA ARG A 13 8.72 -3.30 -16.54
C ARG A 13 7.91 -3.33 -17.83
N ASP A 14 8.41 -4.03 -18.84
CA ASP A 14 7.74 -4.21 -20.12
C ASP A 14 6.41 -4.97 -20.00
N GLN A 15 6.33 -5.95 -19.11
CA GLN A 15 5.08 -6.66 -18.85
C GLN A 15 4.04 -5.76 -18.17
N ILE A 16 4.47 -4.90 -17.23
CA ILE A 16 3.60 -3.88 -16.62
C ILE A 16 3.11 -2.91 -17.69
N ALA A 17 4.00 -2.40 -18.54
CA ALA A 17 3.63 -1.51 -19.62
C ALA A 17 2.61 -2.15 -20.59
N ASN A 18 2.82 -3.42 -20.95
CA ASN A 18 1.91 -4.17 -21.82
C ASN A 18 0.50 -4.41 -21.22
N VAL A 19 0.42 -4.53 -19.89
CA VAL A 19 -0.86 -4.67 -19.19
C VAL A 19 -1.56 -3.32 -19.07
N LEU A 20 -0.87 -2.31 -18.55
CA LEU A 20 -1.46 -0.99 -18.31
C LEU A 20 -1.86 -0.28 -19.61
N ALA A 21 -1.14 -0.49 -20.72
CA ALA A 21 -1.52 0.07 -22.02
C ALA A 21 -2.88 -0.43 -22.56
N LYS A 22 -3.46 -1.48 -21.97
CA LYS A 22 -4.79 -2.00 -22.33
C LYS A 22 -5.91 -1.41 -21.49
N ILE A 23 -5.56 -0.61 -20.49
CA ILE A 23 -6.49 -0.02 -19.54
C ILE A 23 -6.69 1.45 -19.90
N ASP A 24 -7.91 1.94 -19.75
CA ASP A 24 -8.20 3.36 -19.91
C ASP A 24 -7.44 4.15 -18.82
N ASN A 25 -6.63 5.13 -19.24
CA ASN A 25 -5.82 5.94 -18.32
C ASN A 25 -6.63 6.89 -17.43
N GLN A 26 -7.93 7.03 -17.66
CA GLN A 26 -8.85 7.66 -16.71
C GLN A 26 -9.15 6.77 -15.48
N SER A 27 -8.74 5.50 -15.53
CA SER A 27 -8.89 4.58 -14.40
C SER A 27 -7.89 4.91 -13.28
N THR A 28 -8.26 4.57 -12.05
CA THR A 28 -7.35 4.64 -10.90
C THR A 28 -6.49 3.40 -10.82
N VAL A 29 -5.18 3.58 -10.70
CA VAL A 29 -4.25 2.48 -10.40
C VAL A 29 -4.21 2.29 -8.88
N VAL A 30 -4.39 1.06 -8.41
CA VAL A 30 -4.24 0.68 -7.00
C VAL A 30 -3.13 -0.34 -6.88
N SER A 31 -2.03 0.00 -6.20
CA SER A 31 -0.96 -0.95 -5.93
C SER A 31 -1.03 -1.50 -4.51
N LEU A 32 -1.14 -2.84 -4.43
CA LEU A 32 -1.08 -3.63 -3.21
C LEU A 32 0.15 -4.56 -3.23
N VAL A 33 1.09 -4.30 -4.14
CA VAL A 33 2.25 -5.18 -4.37
C VAL A 33 3.21 -5.10 -3.19
N GLY A 34 3.60 -6.28 -2.69
CA GLY A 34 4.60 -6.45 -1.65
C GLY A 34 5.36 -7.76 -1.81
N GLY A 35 6.60 -7.79 -1.33
CA GLY A 35 7.41 -9.00 -1.33
C GLY A 35 7.02 -9.93 -0.18
N GLN A 36 7.14 -11.24 -0.41
CA GLN A 36 6.91 -12.27 0.61
C GLN A 36 8.19 -12.88 1.17
N SER A 37 9.34 -12.66 0.51
CA SER A 37 10.62 -13.19 0.97
C SER A 37 11.10 -12.50 2.25
N ALA A 38 11.70 -13.27 3.14
CA ALA A 38 12.46 -12.74 4.29
C ALA A 38 13.77 -12.09 3.87
N GLU A 39 14.32 -12.49 2.71
CA GLU A 39 15.56 -11.93 2.15
C GLU A 39 15.27 -10.64 1.37
N LEU A 40 15.82 -9.53 1.82
CA LEU A 40 15.65 -8.22 1.18
C LEU A 40 16.08 -8.19 -0.29
N ALA A 41 17.16 -8.87 -0.62
CA ALA A 41 17.74 -8.90 -1.96
C ALA A 41 16.76 -9.45 -3.04
N VAL A 42 15.76 -10.24 -2.63
CA VAL A 42 14.75 -10.82 -3.52
C VAL A 42 13.34 -10.28 -3.27
N ARG A 43 13.20 -9.25 -2.44
CA ARG A 43 11.92 -8.60 -2.21
C ARG A 43 11.55 -7.67 -3.35
N SER A 44 10.27 -7.71 -3.70
CA SER A 44 9.71 -6.91 -4.79
C SER A 44 9.10 -5.57 -4.32
N ASP A 45 9.14 -5.26 -3.02
CA ASP A 45 8.44 -4.07 -2.48
C ASP A 45 8.85 -2.77 -3.19
N PHE A 46 10.15 -2.50 -3.33
CA PHE A 46 10.61 -1.30 -4.03
C PHE A 46 10.61 -1.45 -5.56
N PRO A 47 11.35 -2.41 -6.17
CA PRO A 47 11.51 -2.42 -7.63
C PRO A 47 10.20 -2.64 -8.38
N ALA A 48 9.29 -3.46 -7.87
CA ALA A 48 8.00 -3.70 -8.50
C ALA A 48 7.11 -2.45 -8.46
N ASN A 49 6.99 -1.81 -7.29
CA ASN A 49 6.19 -0.59 -7.18
C ASN A 49 6.79 0.56 -7.96
N LYS A 50 8.12 0.69 -8.01
CA LYS A 50 8.78 1.66 -8.88
C LYS A 50 8.36 1.47 -10.33
N ASN A 51 8.41 0.25 -10.86
CA ASN A 51 7.98 -0.04 -12.23
C ASN A 51 6.52 0.35 -12.46
N ILE A 52 5.62 -0.01 -11.52
CA ILE A 52 4.19 0.31 -11.66
C ILE A 52 3.96 1.82 -11.65
N ILE A 53 4.61 2.56 -10.76
CA ILE A 53 4.48 4.02 -10.64
C ILE A 53 4.98 4.71 -11.91
N GLU A 54 6.21 4.40 -12.35
CA GLU A 54 6.82 5.03 -13.52
C GLU A 54 6.03 4.73 -14.79
N VAL A 55 5.60 3.49 -14.99
CA VAL A 55 4.78 3.13 -16.17
C VAL A 55 3.40 3.78 -16.12
N SER A 56 2.78 3.89 -14.95
CA SER A 56 1.50 4.58 -14.81
C SER A 56 1.61 6.04 -15.19
N GLU A 57 2.67 6.72 -14.75
CA GLU A 57 2.94 8.12 -15.11
C GLU A 57 3.20 8.27 -16.62
N GLU A 58 4.03 7.43 -17.21
CA GLU A 58 4.35 7.46 -18.64
C GLU A 58 3.15 7.22 -19.56
N LEU A 59 2.20 6.37 -19.12
CA LEU A 59 0.98 6.10 -19.86
C LEU A 59 -0.13 7.13 -19.60
N GLY A 60 0.14 8.14 -18.74
CA GLY A 60 -0.78 9.22 -18.47
C GLY A 60 -1.94 8.88 -17.53
N PHE A 61 -1.79 7.85 -16.69
CA PHE A 61 -2.74 7.66 -15.60
C PHE A 61 -2.68 8.86 -14.66
N SER A 62 -3.83 9.38 -14.26
CA SER A 62 -3.87 10.54 -13.38
C SER A 62 -3.94 10.17 -11.90
N ARG A 63 -4.61 9.06 -11.52
CA ARG A 63 -4.91 8.70 -10.13
C ARG A 63 -4.19 7.43 -9.70
N PHE A 64 -3.52 7.49 -8.53
CA PHE A 64 -2.76 6.36 -7.98
C PHE A 64 -3.01 6.21 -6.47
N ILE A 65 -3.47 5.03 -6.04
CA ILE A 65 -3.57 4.66 -4.63
C ILE A 65 -2.47 3.66 -4.31
N PHE A 66 -1.63 3.98 -3.33
CA PHE A 66 -0.54 3.10 -2.92
C PHE A 66 -0.73 2.62 -1.49
N VAL A 67 -0.86 1.32 -1.30
CA VAL A 67 -0.98 0.72 0.03
C VAL A 67 0.39 0.22 0.46
N THR A 68 0.91 0.82 1.53
CA THR A 68 2.23 0.51 2.07
C THR A 68 2.13 -0.14 3.46
N ALA A 69 2.65 0.46 4.49
CA ALA A 69 2.48 0.01 5.88
C ALA A 69 2.89 1.11 6.86
N ILE A 70 2.34 1.10 8.07
CA ILE A 70 2.92 1.83 9.21
C ILE A 70 4.37 1.36 9.42
N GLY A 71 5.25 2.32 9.71
CA GLY A 71 6.70 2.13 9.75
C GLY A 71 7.42 2.62 8.49
N ALA A 72 6.70 2.89 7.39
CA ALA A 72 7.25 3.55 6.21
C ALA A 72 7.27 5.08 6.40
N GLY A 73 8.25 5.75 5.77
CA GLY A 73 8.39 7.19 5.77
C GLY A 73 8.36 7.80 7.16
N GLU A 74 7.56 8.83 7.33
CA GLU A 74 7.41 9.59 8.57
C GLU A 74 6.79 8.76 9.71
N SER A 75 6.11 7.66 9.40
CA SER A 75 5.54 6.75 10.41
C SER A 75 6.56 5.76 11.01
N LYS A 76 7.83 5.82 10.62
CA LYS A 76 8.90 4.95 11.13
C LYS A 76 8.97 4.89 12.67
N PRO A 77 8.78 5.99 13.43
CA PRO A 77 8.75 5.93 14.89
C PRO A 77 7.59 5.11 15.49
N GLN A 78 6.52 4.89 14.72
CA GLN A 78 5.35 4.12 15.17
C GLN A 78 5.56 2.61 15.07
N LEU A 79 6.62 2.15 14.39
CA LEU A 79 6.94 0.72 14.33
C LEU A 79 7.53 0.27 15.68
N PRO A 80 6.84 -0.61 16.43
CA PRO A 80 7.33 -1.12 17.70
C PRO A 80 8.71 -1.78 17.59
N ASP A 81 9.58 -1.59 18.58
CA ASP A 81 10.94 -2.14 18.58
C ASP A 81 10.96 -3.65 18.35
N MET A 82 9.99 -4.36 18.93
CA MET A 82 9.84 -5.81 18.75
C MET A 82 9.56 -6.24 17.31
N LEU A 83 8.99 -5.35 16.48
CA LEU A 83 8.70 -5.62 15.07
C LEU A 83 9.83 -5.19 14.13
N LYS A 84 10.74 -4.33 14.57
CA LYS A 84 11.83 -3.80 13.72
C LYS A 84 12.71 -4.89 13.09
N PRO A 85 13.08 -5.98 13.79
CA PRO A 85 13.85 -7.06 13.18
C PRO A 85 13.14 -7.74 12.00
N PHE A 86 11.80 -7.72 11.98
CA PHE A 86 11.00 -8.41 10.97
C PHE A 86 10.52 -7.47 9.85
N LEU A 87 10.16 -6.24 10.21
CA LEU A 87 9.50 -5.30 9.30
C LEU A 87 10.35 -4.08 8.93
N GLY A 88 11.41 -3.77 9.70
CA GLY A 88 12.19 -2.56 9.52
C GLY A 88 12.73 -2.42 8.09
N ALA A 89 13.34 -3.47 7.58
CA ALA A 89 13.87 -3.48 6.23
C ALA A 89 12.76 -3.44 5.14
N VAL A 90 11.62 -4.08 5.39
CA VAL A 90 10.45 -4.03 4.49
C VAL A 90 9.89 -2.61 4.41
N THR A 91 9.73 -1.95 5.56
CA THR A 91 9.21 -0.57 5.60
C THR A 91 10.18 0.43 4.98
N GLU A 92 11.50 0.17 5.00
CA GLU A 92 12.49 0.95 4.26
C GLU A 92 12.32 0.83 2.75
N GLU A 93 12.11 -0.38 2.22
CA GLU A 93 11.83 -0.59 0.79
C GLU A 93 10.52 0.09 0.38
N LYS A 94 9.47 0.00 1.20
CA LYS A 94 8.22 0.72 0.98
C LYS A 94 8.42 2.24 0.99
N THR A 95 9.26 2.76 1.90
CA THR A 95 9.61 4.18 1.95
C THR A 95 10.26 4.65 0.64
N LYS A 96 11.15 3.85 0.06
CA LYS A 96 11.76 4.17 -1.26
C LYS A 96 10.69 4.28 -2.35
N ALA A 97 9.73 3.36 -2.37
CA ALA A 97 8.64 3.39 -3.35
C ALA A 97 7.69 4.59 -3.14
N GLU A 98 7.37 4.93 -1.88
CA GLU A 98 6.60 6.14 -1.56
C GLU A 98 7.31 7.41 -2.07
N ASN A 99 8.64 7.49 -1.92
CA ASN A 99 9.40 8.64 -2.39
C ASN A 99 9.37 8.78 -3.91
N VAL A 100 9.40 7.67 -4.67
CA VAL A 100 9.21 7.71 -6.13
C VAL A 100 7.83 8.26 -6.48
N LEU A 101 6.78 7.76 -5.82
CA LEU A 101 5.41 8.22 -6.07
C LEU A 101 5.21 9.71 -5.71
N ARG A 102 5.77 10.16 -4.60
CA ARG A 102 5.68 11.55 -4.15
C ARG A 102 6.38 12.55 -5.08
N THR A 103 7.35 12.09 -5.87
CA THR A 103 8.06 12.92 -6.85
C THR A 103 7.52 12.79 -8.27
N SER A 104 6.53 11.91 -8.49
CA SER A 104 5.82 11.78 -9.77
C SER A 104 4.75 12.86 -9.94
N ASN A 105 4.18 12.96 -11.16
CA ASN A 105 3.05 13.84 -11.46
C ASN A 105 1.68 13.16 -11.22
N LEU A 106 1.65 11.99 -10.61
CA LEU A 106 0.41 11.26 -10.32
C LEU A 106 -0.36 11.90 -9.15
N ASN A 107 -1.67 12.01 -9.26
CA ASN A 107 -2.54 12.38 -8.16
C ASN A 107 -2.61 11.19 -7.17
N TYR A 108 -1.62 11.08 -6.30
CA TYR A 108 -1.49 9.95 -5.41
C TYR A 108 -2.28 10.11 -4.10
N THR A 109 -2.62 8.97 -3.50
CA THR A 109 -2.90 8.82 -2.07
C THR A 109 -2.10 7.63 -1.56
N ILE A 110 -1.39 7.77 -0.45
CA ILE A 110 -0.68 6.69 0.23
C ILE A 110 -1.50 6.27 1.45
N ILE A 111 -1.74 4.96 1.58
CA ILE A 111 -2.47 4.39 2.72
C ILE A 111 -1.52 3.44 3.45
N ARG A 112 -1.29 3.69 4.73
CA ARG A 112 -0.39 2.91 5.60
C ARG A 112 -1.21 2.14 6.64
N PRO A 113 -1.65 0.91 6.35
CA PRO A 113 -2.25 0.06 7.37
C PRO A 113 -1.21 -0.41 8.40
N GLY A 114 -1.66 -0.68 9.60
CA GLY A 114 -0.95 -1.40 10.63
C GLY A 114 -1.17 -2.91 10.49
N GLN A 115 -1.61 -3.55 11.57
CA GLN A 115 -1.94 -4.98 11.58
C GLN A 115 -3.21 -5.26 10.77
N LEU A 116 -3.14 -6.25 9.87
CA LEU A 116 -4.28 -6.67 9.07
C LEU A 116 -4.74 -8.08 9.46
N THR A 117 -6.03 -8.24 9.74
CA THR A 117 -6.66 -9.52 10.05
C THR A 117 -7.56 -10.01 8.91
N ASN A 118 -7.94 -11.31 8.97
CA ASN A 118 -8.87 -11.93 8.01
C ASN A 118 -10.27 -12.15 8.60
N GLU A 119 -10.58 -11.46 9.70
CA GLU A 119 -11.91 -11.46 10.27
C GLU A 119 -12.89 -10.71 9.37
N SER A 120 -14.20 -10.83 9.66
CA SER A 120 -15.22 -10.07 8.94
C SER A 120 -15.08 -8.58 9.18
N ALA A 121 -15.46 -7.78 8.20
CA ALA A 121 -15.48 -6.32 8.31
C ALA A 121 -16.31 -5.86 9.51
N THR A 122 -15.85 -4.82 10.17
CA THR A 122 -16.56 -4.14 11.26
C THR A 122 -17.35 -2.92 10.74
N GLY A 123 -16.92 -2.34 9.62
CA GLY A 123 -17.47 -1.12 9.08
C GLY A 123 -17.02 0.16 9.82
N THR A 124 -16.07 0.04 10.77
CA THR A 124 -15.59 1.16 11.60
C THR A 124 -14.15 1.59 11.25
N GLY A 125 -13.67 1.22 10.06
CA GLY A 125 -12.38 1.66 9.56
C GLY A 125 -12.34 3.17 9.30
N ILE A 126 -11.20 3.78 9.63
CA ILE A 126 -10.94 5.21 9.39
C ILE A 126 -9.65 5.43 8.59
N LEU A 127 -9.57 6.60 7.94
CA LEU A 127 -8.35 7.21 7.41
C LEU A 127 -7.99 8.41 8.28
N THR A 128 -6.75 8.49 8.76
CA THR A 128 -6.25 9.63 9.54
C THR A 128 -4.89 10.08 9.03
N GLU A 129 -4.65 11.38 8.97
CA GLU A 129 -3.33 11.96 8.63
C GLU A 129 -2.32 11.82 9.80
N GLU A 130 -2.78 11.44 10.98
CA GLU A 130 -1.89 11.14 12.10
C GLU A 130 -1.16 9.82 11.88
N CYS A 131 0.12 9.76 12.25
CA CYS A 131 0.90 8.53 12.20
C CYS A 131 0.52 7.64 13.39
N VAL A 132 -0.43 6.73 13.20
CA VAL A 132 -0.96 5.85 14.23
C VAL A 132 -0.86 4.39 13.81
N LEU A 133 -0.29 3.55 14.68
CA LEU A 133 -0.33 2.10 14.52
C LEU A 133 -1.65 1.58 15.11
N GLY A 134 -2.40 0.84 14.31
CA GLY A 134 -3.64 0.19 14.72
C GLY A 134 -3.83 -1.16 14.04
N SER A 135 -4.98 -1.75 14.24
CA SER A 135 -5.41 -3.01 13.61
C SER A 135 -6.68 -2.78 12.80
N MET A 136 -6.88 -3.53 11.73
CA MET A 136 -8.13 -3.56 10.98
C MET A 136 -8.26 -4.85 10.16
N THR A 137 -9.44 -5.10 9.63
CA THR A 137 -9.63 -6.21 8.71
C THR A 137 -9.18 -5.84 7.29
N ARG A 138 -8.83 -6.84 6.46
CA ARG A 138 -8.54 -6.60 5.03
C ARG A 138 -9.76 -6.11 4.25
N GLU A 139 -10.95 -6.49 4.69
CA GLU A 139 -12.22 -6.07 4.09
C GLU A 139 -12.51 -4.59 4.40
N ASP A 140 -12.25 -4.13 5.63
CA ASP A 140 -12.34 -2.70 5.97
C ASP A 140 -11.26 -1.89 5.25
N LEU A 141 -10.04 -2.42 5.11
CA LEU A 141 -9.01 -1.76 4.29
C LEU A 141 -9.47 -1.57 2.84
N ALA A 142 -10.12 -2.59 2.25
CA ALA A 142 -10.67 -2.46 0.90
C ALA A 142 -11.71 -1.33 0.83
N SER A 143 -12.56 -1.20 1.84
CA SER A 143 -13.55 -0.12 1.95
C SER A 143 -12.87 1.25 2.06
N MET A 144 -11.75 1.37 2.81
CA MET A 144 -10.98 2.62 2.91
C MET A 144 -10.29 2.98 1.58
N ILE A 145 -9.81 1.99 0.84
CA ILE A 145 -9.25 2.21 -0.51
C ILE A 145 -10.32 2.77 -1.44
N LEU A 146 -11.53 2.17 -1.47
CA LEU A 146 -12.64 2.65 -2.28
C LEU A 146 -13.04 4.08 -1.90
N LYS A 147 -13.12 4.37 -0.60
CA LYS A 147 -13.39 5.73 -0.11
C LYS A 147 -12.35 6.73 -0.59
N ALA A 148 -11.06 6.36 -0.59
CA ALA A 148 -9.99 7.22 -1.07
C ALA A 148 -10.02 7.42 -2.61
N ILE A 149 -10.53 6.44 -3.36
CA ILE A 149 -10.71 6.56 -4.82
C ILE A 149 -11.79 7.61 -5.14
N ASP A 150 -12.90 7.59 -4.38
CA ASP A 150 -14.07 8.42 -4.62
C ASP A 150 -13.94 9.83 -4.02
N ASP A 151 -12.87 10.13 -3.27
CA ASP A 151 -12.66 11.40 -2.57
C ASP A 151 -11.37 12.09 -3.03
N ASP A 152 -11.52 13.08 -3.91
CA ASP A 152 -10.39 13.88 -4.43
C ASP A 152 -9.68 14.68 -3.33
N SER A 153 -10.30 14.91 -2.17
CA SER A 153 -9.64 15.59 -1.04
C SER A 153 -8.48 14.78 -0.46
N THR A 154 -8.37 13.50 -0.82
CA THR A 154 -7.28 12.61 -0.42
C THR A 154 -6.03 12.72 -1.32
N ILE A 155 -6.12 13.45 -2.43
CA ILE A 155 -5.00 13.62 -3.37
C ILE A 155 -3.85 14.37 -2.70
N GLY A 156 -2.63 13.84 -2.90
CA GLY A 156 -1.40 14.37 -2.32
C GLY A 156 -1.21 14.04 -0.84
N LYS A 157 -2.10 13.23 -0.25
CA LYS A 157 -2.09 12.92 1.18
C LYS A 157 -1.60 11.51 1.49
N ILE A 158 -1.18 11.35 2.75
CA ILE A 158 -0.71 10.10 3.33
C ILE A 158 -1.54 9.82 4.58
N TYR A 159 -2.14 8.65 4.64
CA TYR A 159 -3.01 8.25 5.74
C TYR A 159 -2.50 7.01 6.45
N SER A 160 -2.55 7.01 7.77
CA SER A 160 -2.69 5.77 8.53
C SER A 160 -4.12 5.27 8.40
N THR A 161 -4.33 3.96 8.46
CA THR A 161 -5.67 3.38 8.48
C THR A 161 -5.77 2.29 9.53
N LEU A 162 -6.85 2.32 10.29
CA LEU A 162 -7.11 1.42 11.40
C LEU A 162 -8.62 1.36 11.67
N ASP A 163 -9.00 0.43 12.52
CA ASP A 163 -10.32 0.37 13.12
C ASP A 163 -10.20 0.86 14.56
N GLU A 164 -10.92 1.92 14.92
CA GLU A 164 -10.88 2.52 16.26
C GLU A 164 -11.37 1.59 17.37
N ASN A 165 -12.11 0.54 17.02
CA ASN A 165 -12.67 -0.44 17.95
C ASN A 165 -11.86 -1.75 18.00
N LYS A 166 -10.67 -1.79 17.38
CA LYS A 166 -9.88 -3.01 17.24
C LYS A 166 -8.50 -2.85 17.86
N ASP A 167 -8.21 -3.64 18.87
CA ASP A 167 -6.92 -3.67 19.52
C ASP A 167 -5.86 -4.36 18.66
N LEU A 168 -4.58 -3.99 18.90
CA LEU A 168 -3.44 -4.71 18.35
C LEU A 168 -3.29 -6.06 19.04
N ASP A 169 -3.10 -7.11 18.26
CA ASP A 169 -2.80 -8.45 18.75
C ASP A 169 -1.41 -8.92 18.31
N PHE A 170 -0.50 -9.07 19.24
CA PHE A 170 0.85 -9.59 19.04
C PHE A 170 1.02 -11.03 19.56
N SER A 171 -0.06 -11.74 19.92
CA SER A 171 -0.01 -13.11 20.47
C SER A 171 0.69 -14.10 19.52
N TRP A 172 0.61 -13.85 18.19
CA TRP A 172 1.30 -14.64 17.17
C TRP A 172 2.82 -14.65 17.30
N MET A 173 3.42 -13.67 17.98
CA MET A 173 4.87 -13.60 18.21
C MET A 173 5.34 -14.55 19.31
N GLN A 174 4.45 -14.98 20.22
CA GLN A 174 4.79 -15.86 21.35
C GLN A 174 4.94 -17.32 20.91
N ASN A 175 4.50 -17.66 19.71
CA ASN A 175 4.48 -19.01 19.16
C ASN A 175 5.55 -19.26 18.07
N ARG A 176 6.60 -18.43 18.03
CA ARG A 176 7.72 -18.58 17.08
C ARG A 176 9.05 -18.87 17.76
#